data_8c33ed13c425254c30dd73d2b9224e1f
#
_entry.id   8c33ed13c425254c30dd73d2b9224e1f
#
_cell.length_a   1.000
_cell.length_b   1.000
_cell.length_c   1.000
_cell.angle_alpha   90.00
_cell.angle_beta   90.00
_cell.angle_gamma   90.00
#
_symmetry.space_group_name_H-M   'P 1'
#
loop_
_entity.id
_entity.type
_entity.pdbx_description
1 polymer ?
#
loop_
_entity_poly.entity_id
_entity_poly.type
_entity_poly.pdbx_seq_one_letter_code
_entity_poly.pdbx_strand_id
1 'polypeptide(L)'
;MAVIDFVEKRPDAGSMWNQINLAEMHLVRGDLDAAGRHYEQAAKLGAASPGDVAANRAVAEVLMRELTGKHEVGMEVLENWFPKPVLIVFAGHIPDLPDRPTPRLPEALCRSGGVVATAIADRIQSFQAIEGISASAPGGDILFAEALAASGGRVALVDPFPRPRIEKVAADRGGDWPERLANIFGVAVRSESITCAEDADETAQCEYATHVMLGAAMLRAKRINARLQALVLWDEGDADSPKRGGTGQFVVLCRQSGVPVEIINPLKLSA
;
A
#
# COMPACT_ATOMS: atom_id res chain seq x y z
N MET A 1 -37.99 17.45 0.92
CA MET A 1 -38.21 17.15 -0.51
C MET A 1 -37.53 18.17 -1.43
N ALA A 2 -37.90 19.44 -1.39
CA ALA A 2 -37.40 20.45 -2.33
C ALA A 2 -35.84 20.56 -2.48
N VAL A 3 -35.08 20.40 -1.40
CA VAL A 3 -33.62 20.51 -1.44
C VAL A 3 -32.97 19.28 -2.08
N ILE A 4 -33.45 18.08 -1.77
CA ILE A 4 -32.95 16.84 -2.42
C ILE A 4 -33.24 16.89 -3.91
N ASP A 5 -34.48 17.18 -4.31
CA ASP A 5 -34.89 17.32 -5.70
C ASP A 5 -34.06 18.39 -6.46
N PHE A 6 -33.65 19.44 -5.76
CA PHE A 6 -32.75 20.47 -6.31
C PHE A 6 -31.34 19.95 -6.56
N VAL A 7 -30.74 19.25 -5.60
CA VAL A 7 -29.40 18.70 -5.72
C VAL A 7 -29.33 17.61 -6.80
N GLU A 8 -30.35 16.74 -6.88
CA GLU A 8 -30.45 15.70 -7.92
C GLU A 8 -30.53 16.23 -9.35
N LYS A 9 -31.07 17.43 -9.52
CA LYS A 9 -31.21 18.09 -10.84
C LYS A 9 -30.03 18.95 -11.24
N ARG A 10 -29.00 19.05 -10.43
CA ARG A 10 -27.80 19.84 -10.76
C ARG A 10 -26.99 19.16 -11.89
N PRO A 11 -26.31 19.95 -12.74
CA PRO A 11 -25.44 19.41 -13.79
C PRO A 11 -24.32 18.50 -13.26
N ASP A 12 -23.88 18.72 -12.03
CA ASP A 12 -22.82 17.98 -11.32
C ASP A 12 -23.35 16.94 -10.31
N ALA A 13 -24.65 16.58 -10.40
CA ALA A 13 -25.31 15.63 -9.49
C ALA A 13 -24.56 14.29 -9.37
N GLY A 14 -23.87 13.85 -10.44
CA GLY A 14 -23.02 12.66 -10.46
C GLY A 14 -21.65 12.80 -9.83
N SER A 15 -21.26 13.98 -9.31
CA SER A 15 -19.97 14.15 -8.65
C SER A 15 -19.94 13.51 -7.26
N MET A 16 -18.75 13.11 -6.80
CA MET A 16 -18.54 12.56 -5.45
C MET A 16 -19.17 13.47 -4.37
N TRP A 17 -18.94 14.77 -4.44
CA TRP A 17 -19.41 15.74 -3.45
C TRP A 17 -20.94 15.86 -3.41
N ASN A 18 -21.59 15.82 -4.57
CA ASN A 18 -23.06 15.84 -4.59
C ASN A 18 -23.66 14.53 -4.10
N GLN A 19 -23.02 13.40 -4.39
CA GLN A 19 -23.44 12.11 -3.81
C GLN A 19 -23.32 12.13 -2.28
N ILE A 20 -22.27 12.72 -1.72
CA ILE A 20 -22.10 12.89 -0.27
C ILE A 20 -23.23 13.78 0.29
N ASN A 21 -23.50 14.93 -0.33
CA ASN A 21 -24.56 15.84 0.12
C ASN A 21 -25.93 15.14 0.14
N LEU A 22 -26.24 14.36 -0.91
CA LEU A 22 -27.47 13.56 -0.96
C LEU A 22 -27.52 12.50 0.14
N ALA A 23 -26.40 11.79 0.35
CA ALA A 23 -26.30 10.78 1.41
C ALA A 23 -26.57 11.40 2.80
N GLU A 24 -25.94 12.52 3.12
CA GLU A 24 -26.14 13.23 4.39
C GLU A 24 -27.59 13.70 4.57
N MET A 25 -28.21 14.24 3.52
CA MET A 25 -29.61 14.65 3.57
C MET A 25 -30.56 13.47 3.83
N HIS A 26 -30.34 12.34 3.18
CA HIS A 26 -31.09 11.11 3.43
C HIS A 26 -30.85 10.57 4.82
N LEU A 27 -29.60 10.60 5.30
CA LEU A 27 -29.22 10.15 6.63
C LEU A 27 -29.95 10.96 7.72
N VAL A 28 -29.94 12.30 7.60
CA VAL A 28 -30.65 13.19 8.53
C VAL A 28 -32.16 12.94 8.53
N ARG A 29 -32.75 12.47 7.43
CA ARG A 29 -34.16 12.07 7.35
C ARG A 29 -34.46 10.67 7.87
N GLY A 30 -33.44 9.92 8.27
CA GLY A 30 -33.57 8.53 8.73
C GLY A 30 -33.72 7.50 7.61
N ASP A 31 -33.50 7.89 6.34
CA ASP A 31 -33.54 7.00 5.17
C ASP A 31 -32.13 6.40 4.95
N LEU A 32 -31.82 5.36 5.75
CA LEU A 32 -30.50 4.71 5.73
C LEU A 32 -30.20 4.02 4.39
N ASP A 33 -31.21 3.47 3.73
CA ASP A 33 -31.02 2.77 2.46
C ASP A 33 -30.65 3.74 1.34
N ALA A 34 -31.31 4.89 1.26
CA ALA A 34 -30.97 5.92 0.29
C ALA A 34 -29.60 6.54 0.62
N ALA A 35 -29.34 6.84 1.90
CA ALA A 35 -28.04 7.34 2.35
C ALA A 35 -26.91 6.40 1.96
N GLY A 36 -27.09 5.09 2.18
CA GLY A 36 -26.11 4.06 1.85
C GLY A 36 -25.79 4.02 0.37
N ARG A 37 -26.79 4.01 -0.51
CA ARG A 37 -26.58 4.02 -1.97
C ARG A 37 -25.74 5.21 -2.44
N HIS A 38 -26.02 6.39 -1.89
CA HIS A 38 -25.27 7.61 -2.24
C HIS A 38 -23.85 7.60 -1.68
N TYR A 39 -23.62 7.12 -0.44
CA TYR A 39 -22.27 6.97 0.12
C TYR A 39 -21.44 5.93 -0.64
N GLU A 40 -22.00 4.79 -1.00
CA GLU A 40 -21.32 3.79 -1.83
C GLU A 40 -20.93 4.36 -3.20
N GLN A 41 -21.81 5.12 -3.82
CA GLN A 41 -21.52 5.78 -5.08
C GLN A 41 -20.42 6.85 -4.92
N ALA A 42 -20.47 7.63 -3.85
CA ALA A 42 -19.44 8.61 -3.53
C ALA A 42 -18.08 7.95 -3.29
N ALA A 43 -18.04 6.82 -2.57
CA ALA A 43 -16.81 6.07 -2.33
C ALA A 43 -16.19 5.55 -3.63
N LYS A 44 -17.01 5.03 -4.57
CA LYS A 44 -16.55 4.59 -5.90
C LYS A 44 -15.98 5.75 -6.72
N LEU A 45 -16.67 6.89 -6.75
CA LEU A 45 -16.20 8.10 -7.46
C LEU A 45 -14.94 8.70 -6.83
N GLY A 46 -14.78 8.57 -5.52
CA GLY A 46 -13.63 9.05 -4.75
C GLY A 46 -12.44 8.09 -4.70
N ALA A 47 -12.45 6.98 -5.43
CA ALA A 47 -11.40 5.95 -5.36
C ALA A 47 -9.98 6.51 -5.61
N ALA A 48 -9.85 7.54 -6.46
CA ALA A 48 -8.59 8.24 -6.71
C ALA A 48 -8.15 9.16 -5.54
N SER A 49 -9.05 9.46 -4.59
CA SER A 49 -8.83 10.36 -3.44
C SER A 49 -9.21 9.68 -2.13
N PRO A 50 -8.52 8.62 -1.71
CA PRO A 50 -8.91 7.82 -0.54
C PRO A 50 -8.92 8.61 0.76
N GLY A 51 -8.17 9.72 0.85
CA GLY A 51 -8.22 10.64 1.98
C GLY A 51 -9.54 11.37 2.11
N ASP A 52 -10.13 11.79 0.97
CA ASP A 52 -11.45 12.45 0.96
C ASP A 52 -12.55 11.46 1.32
N VAL A 53 -12.48 10.24 0.80
CA VAL A 53 -13.41 9.14 1.17
C VAL A 53 -13.36 8.87 2.67
N ALA A 54 -12.16 8.78 3.26
CA ALA A 54 -11.98 8.55 4.69
C ALA A 54 -12.52 9.73 5.54
N ALA A 55 -12.32 10.97 5.09
CA ALA A 55 -12.86 12.16 5.77
C ALA A 55 -14.40 12.15 5.79
N ASN A 56 -15.02 11.83 4.64
CA ASN A 56 -16.48 11.76 4.54
C ASN A 56 -17.05 10.59 5.35
N ARG A 57 -16.35 9.45 5.41
CA ARG A 57 -16.71 8.36 6.33
C ARG A 57 -16.73 8.83 7.79
N ALA A 58 -15.74 9.62 8.21
CA ALA A 58 -15.70 10.15 9.57
C ALA A 58 -16.88 11.10 9.87
N VAL A 59 -17.28 11.91 8.89
CA VAL A 59 -18.50 12.76 9.01
C VAL A 59 -19.74 11.90 9.13
N ALA A 60 -19.90 10.89 8.27
CA ALA A 60 -21.04 9.95 8.32
C ALA A 60 -21.12 9.23 9.69
N GLU A 61 -19.97 8.86 10.27
CA GLU A 61 -19.89 8.25 11.59
C GLU A 61 -20.41 9.18 12.69
N VAL A 62 -20.01 10.46 12.67
CA VAL A 62 -20.51 11.46 13.62
C VAL A 62 -22.01 11.64 13.48
N LEU A 63 -22.52 11.82 12.25
CA LEU A 63 -23.95 11.95 11.99
C LEU A 63 -24.74 10.73 12.47
N MET A 64 -24.26 9.52 12.20
CA MET A 64 -24.92 8.29 12.67
C MET A 64 -25.00 8.23 14.19
N ARG A 65 -23.95 8.58 14.91
CA ARG A 65 -23.94 8.60 16.38
C ARG A 65 -24.96 9.59 16.93
N GLU A 66 -24.98 10.81 16.40
CA GLU A 66 -25.91 11.85 16.85
C GLU A 66 -27.40 11.50 16.57
N LEU A 67 -27.67 10.94 15.39
CA LEU A 67 -29.04 10.62 14.99
C LEU A 67 -29.62 9.36 15.67
N THR A 68 -28.76 8.36 15.93
CA THR A 68 -29.23 7.09 16.52
C THR A 68 -29.11 7.06 18.03
N GLY A 69 -28.35 7.95 18.65
CA GLY A 69 -28.05 7.94 20.08
C GLY A 69 -27.33 6.68 20.58
N LYS A 70 -26.80 5.86 19.66
CA LYS A 70 -26.14 4.57 19.96
C LYS A 70 -24.75 4.56 19.36
N HIS A 71 -23.74 4.37 20.19
CA HIS A 71 -22.34 4.32 19.76
C HIS A 71 -21.98 3.07 18.93
N GLU A 72 -22.77 2.00 19.00
CA GLU A 72 -22.44 0.71 18.36
C GLU A 72 -23.24 0.42 17.08
N VAL A 73 -24.44 1.01 16.93
CA VAL A 73 -25.29 0.80 15.75
C VAL A 73 -24.84 1.71 14.63
N GLY A 74 -24.14 1.19 13.66
CA GLY A 74 -23.75 1.96 12.49
C GLY A 74 -22.34 1.65 11.98
N MET A 75 -21.47 1.05 12.79
CA MET A 75 -20.10 0.76 12.34
C MET A 75 -20.08 -0.28 11.22
N GLU A 76 -20.89 -1.34 11.31
CA GLU A 76 -21.02 -2.35 10.24
C GLU A 76 -21.61 -1.76 8.97
N VAL A 77 -22.60 -0.89 9.10
CA VAL A 77 -23.21 -0.20 7.97
C VAL A 77 -22.22 0.70 7.27
N LEU A 78 -21.39 1.43 8.04
CA LEU A 78 -20.32 2.28 7.49
C LEU A 78 -19.24 1.47 6.77
N GLU A 79 -18.92 0.26 7.20
CA GLU A 79 -17.98 -0.61 6.48
C GLU A 79 -18.52 -1.04 5.11
N ASN A 80 -19.84 -1.18 4.98
CA ASN A 80 -20.50 -1.47 3.70
C ASN A 80 -20.50 -0.24 2.77
N TRP A 81 -20.83 0.94 3.32
CA TRP A 81 -20.87 2.18 2.54
C TRP A 81 -19.49 2.67 2.13
N PHE A 82 -18.50 2.44 2.97
CA PHE A 82 -17.09 2.87 2.76
C PHE A 82 -16.15 1.67 2.98
N PRO A 83 -16.08 0.73 2.02
CA PRO A 83 -15.19 -0.42 2.16
C PRO A 83 -13.75 0.04 2.35
N LYS A 84 -13.05 -0.56 3.31
CA LYS A 84 -11.67 -0.22 3.61
C LYS A 84 -10.76 -0.62 2.46
N PRO A 85 -10.06 0.32 1.84
CA PRO A 85 -9.03 -0.02 0.87
C PRO A 85 -7.88 -0.78 1.54
N VAL A 86 -7.03 -1.43 0.74
CA VAL A 86 -5.82 -2.08 1.23
C VAL A 86 -4.60 -1.26 0.84
N LEU A 87 -3.72 -1.02 1.82
CA LEU A 87 -2.38 -0.51 1.63
C LEU A 87 -1.39 -1.64 1.91
N ILE A 88 -0.45 -1.87 0.99
CA ILE A 88 0.62 -2.84 1.18
C ILE A 88 1.90 -2.13 1.62
N VAL A 89 2.57 -2.65 2.66
CA VAL A 89 3.97 -2.37 2.90
C VAL A 89 4.79 -3.58 2.45
N PHE A 90 5.80 -3.34 1.62
CA PHE A 90 6.54 -4.41 0.96
C PHE A 90 8.03 -4.37 1.30
N ALA A 91 8.62 -5.54 1.45
CA ALA A 91 10.07 -5.72 1.45
C ALA A 91 10.43 -7.02 0.71
N GLY A 92 11.52 -6.99 -0.04
CA GLY A 92 11.94 -8.16 -0.80
C GLY A 92 13.45 -8.36 -0.85
N HIS A 93 13.85 -9.58 -1.21
CA HIS A 93 15.25 -9.87 -1.48
C HIS A 93 15.74 -9.13 -2.73
N ILE A 94 17.01 -8.76 -2.68
CA ILE A 94 17.80 -8.35 -3.83
C ILE A 94 18.25 -9.63 -4.56
N PRO A 95 18.34 -9.64 -5.91
CA PRO A 95 18.83 -10.79 -6.66
C PRO A 95 20.17 -11.28 -6.15
N ASP A 96 20.36 -12.59 -6.17
CA ASP A 96 21.60 -13.21 -5.73
C ASP A 96 22.78 -12.82 -6.64
N LEU A 97 23.96 -12.70 -6.06
CA LEU A 97 25.19 -12.64 -6.85
C LEU A 97 25.48 -14.04 -7.45
N PRO A 98 26.17 -14.11 -8.60
CA PRO A 98 26.43 -15.39 -9.30
C PRO A 98 27.13 -16.45 -8.46
N ASP A 99 27.95 -16.04 -7.50
CA ASP A 99 28.77 -16.87 -6.63
C ASP A 99 28.12 -17.18 -5.27
N ARG A 100 26.83 -16.84 -5.10
CA ARG A 100 26.13 -17.10 -3.84
C ARG A 100 25.92 -18.59 -3.59
N PRO A 101 26.47 -19.18 -2.50
CA PRO A 101 26.42 -20.63 -2.27
C PRO A 101 25.00 -21.16 -2.07
N THR A 102 24.15 -20.41 -1.37
CA THR A 102 22.75 -20.78 -1.09
C THR A 102 21.82 -19.75 -1.72
N PRO A 103 21.10 -20.12 -2.78
CA PRO A 103 20.16 -19.22 -3.44
C PRO A 103 19.06 -18.71 -2.49
N ARG A 104 18.72 -17.43 -2.61
CA ARG A 104 17.55 -16.81 -1.96
C ARG A 104 16.61 -16.24 -3.02
N LEU A 105 17.14 -15.51 -3.97
CA LEU A 105 16.43 -14.96 -5.12
C LEU A 105 17.31 -15.02 -6.36
N PRO A 106 17.35 -16.15 -7.07
CA PRO A 106 18.07 -16.28 -8.33
C PRO A 106 17.63 -15.22 -9.34
N GLU A 107 18.60 -14.58 -10.02
CA GLU A 107 18.34 -13.53 -11.02
C GLU A 107 17.35 -13.98 -12.11
N ALA A 108 17.41 -15.26 -12.51
CA ALA A 108 16.50 -15.82 -13.51
C ALA A 108 15.02 -15.71 -13.13
N LEU A 109 14.68 -15.65 -11.84
CA LEU A 109 13.31 -15.51 -11.34
C LEU A 109 12.83 -14.05 -11.33
N CYS A 110 13.74 -13.07 -11.51
CA CYS A 110 13.45 -11.65 -11.42
C CYS A 110 13.04 -10.99 -12.75
N ARG A 111 12.87 -11.79 -13.79
CA ARG A 111 12.48 -11.27 -15.11
C ARG A 111 11.11 -10.60 -15.04
N SER A 112 10.94 -9.55 -15.85
CA SER A 112 9.64 -8.93 -16.05
C SER A 112 8.64 -9.97 -16.57
N GLY A 113 7.46 -10.07 -15.94
CA GLY A 113 6.46 -11.09 -16.26
C GLY A 113 6.86 -12.53 -15.87
N GLY A 114 7.99 -12.73 -15.16
CA GLY A 114 8.39 -14.02 -14.62
C GLY A 114 7.58 -14.45 -13.41
N VAL A 115 7.86 -15.67 -12.90
CA VAL A 115 7.08 -16.29 -11.82
C VAL A 115 6.98 -15.45 -10.55
N VAL A 116 8.05 -14.73 -10.17
CA VAL A 116 8.05 -13.84 -8.99
C VAL A 116 7.19 -12.61 -9.25
N ALA A 117 7.33 -11.97 -10.41
CA ALA A 117 6.53 -10.82 -10.79
C ALA A 117 5.03 -11.17 -10.82
N THR A 118 4.69 -12.32 -11.40
CA THR A 118 3.31 -12.85 -11.44
C THR A 118 2.78 -13.10 -10.03
N ALA A 119 3.55 -13.79 -9.18
CA ALA A 119 3.13 -14.07 -7.81
C ALA A 119 2.87 -12.78 -7.00
N ILE A 120 3.69 -11.74 -7.18
CA ILE A 120 3.48 -10.44 -6.54
C ILE A 120 2.21 -9.77 -7.10
N ALA A 121 2.03 -9.76 -8.42
CA ALA A 121 0.85 -9.18 -9.06
C ALA A 121 -0.45 -9.86 -8.61
N ASP A 122 -0.48 -11.19 -8.52
CA ASP A 122 -1.62 -11.97 -8.05
C ASP A 122 -2.01 -11.58 -6.60
N ARG A 123 -1.02 -11.34 -5.73
CA ARG A 123 -1.28 -10.90 -4.36
C ARG A 123 -1.81 -9.47 -4.30
N ILE A 124 -1.23 -8.56 -5.08
CA ILE A 124 -1.74 -7.17 -5.20
C ILE A 124 -3.19 -7.19 -5.65
N GLN A 125 -3.53 -7.99 -6.66
CA GLN A 125 -4.88 -8.15 -7.18
C GLN A 125 -5.82 -8.79 -6.14
N SER A 126 -5.41 -9.87 -5.47
CA SER A 126 -6.24 -10.56 -4.46
C SER A 126 -6.56 -9.67 -3.28
N PHE A 127 -5.65 -8.79 -2.88
CA PHE A 127 -5.87 -7.77 -1.84
C PHE A 127 -6.68 -6.58 -2.35
N GLN A 128 -6.79 -6.38 -3.65
CA GLN A 128 -7.33 -5.15 -4.24
C GLN A 128 -6.59 -3.91 -3.71
N ALA A 129 -5.27 -3.98 -3.65
CA ALA A 129 -4.44 -2.94 -3.08
C ALA A 129 -4.45 -1.68 -3.96
N ILE A 130 -4.69 -0.53 -3.32
CA ILE A 130 -4.75 0.77 -4.01
C ILE A 130 -3.47 1.60 -3.83
N GLU A 131 -2.67 1.28 -2.85
CA GLU A 131 -1.44 2.00 -2.53
C GLU A 131 -0.42 1.04 -1.92
N GLY A 132 0.86 1.28 -2.17
CA GLY A 132 1.94 0.50 -1.58
C GLY A 132 3.16 1.34 -1.26
N ILE A 133 3.89 0.91 -0.23
CA ILE A 133 5.13 1.52 0.23
C ILE A 133 6.21 0.45 0.24
N SER A 134 7.33 0.71 -0.44
CA SER A 134 8.51 -0.15 -0.46
C SER A 134 9.79 0.67 -0.53
N ALA A 135 10.94 0.01 -0.45
CA ALA A 135 12.17 0.59 -0.97
C ALA A 135 12.22 0.44 -2.51
N SER A 136 13.34 0.80 -3.11
CA SER A 136 13.54 0.75 -4.56
C SER A 136 14.75 -0.10 -4.98
N ALA A 137 15.15 -1.05 -4.14
CA ALA A 137 16.26 -1.94 -4.45
C ALA A 137 15.95 -2.87 -5.64
N PRO A 138 16.93 -3.21 -6.49
CA PRO A 138 16.78 -4.24 -7.51
C PRO A 138 16.21 -5.54 -6.92
N GLY A 139 15.33 -6.20 -7.65
CA GLY A 139 14.66 -7.44 -7.21
C GLY A 139 13.26 -7.20 -6.71
N GLY A 140 12.94 -7.72 -5.51
CA GLY A 140 11.59 -7.70 -4.98
C GLY A 140 10.93 -6.34 -4.96
N ASP A 141 11.63 -5.30 -4.54
CA ASP A 141 11.06 -3.96 -4.37
C ASP A 141 10.67 -3.34 -5.72
N ILE A 142 11.55 -3.44 -6.73
CA ILE A 142 11.23 -2.96 -8.10
C ILE A 142 10.09 -3.78 -8.69
N LEU A 143 10.11 -5.11 -8.57
CA LEU A 143 9.04 -5.98 -9.08
C LEU A 143 7.67 -5.65 -8.44
N PHE A 144 7.66 -5.36 -7.15
CA PHE A 144 6.45 -4.93 -6.45
C PHE A 144 5.95 -3.58 -6.95
N ALA A 145 6.85 -2.59 -7.06
CA ALA A 145 6.49 -1.25 -7.51
C ALA A 145 5.92 -1.25 -8.95
N GLU A 146 6.54 -2.04 -9.85
CA GLU A 146 6.05 -2.25 -11.23
C GLU A 146 4.67 -2.89 -11.26
N ALA A 147 4.46 -3.98 -10.50
CA ALA A 147 3.20 -4.70 -10.46
C ALA A 147 2.07 -3.82 -9.89
N LEU A 148 2.37 -3.06 -8.82
CA LEU A 148 1.40 -2.15 -8.23
C LEU A 148 1.04 -0.99 -9.18
N ALA A 149 2.03 -0.38 -9.82
CA ALA A 149 1.78 0.68 -10.81
C ALA A 149 0.97 0.16 -12.00
N ALA A 150 1.27 -1.03 -12.51
CA ALA A 150 0.52 -1.68 -13.59
C ALA A 150 -0.94 -1.97 -13.23
N SER A 151 -1.23 -2.24 -11.94
CA SER A 151 -2.61 -2.39 -11.45
C SER A 151 -3.35 -1.06 -11.24
N GLY A 152 -2.71 0.09 -11.50
CA GLY A 152 -3.24 1.42 -11.23
C GLY A 152 -3.09 1.87 -9.77
N GLY A 153 -2.38 1.13 -8.94
CA GLY A 153 -2.09 1.48 -7.56
C GLY A 153 -1.03 2.57 -7.43
N ARG A 154 -1.01 3.25 -6.30
CA ARG A 154 -0.08 4.35 -6.00
C ARG A 154 1.17 3.82 -5.32
N VAL A 155 2.33 4.09 -5.88
CA VAL A 155 3.64 3.67 -5.36
C VAL A 155 4.27 4.80 -4.56
N ALA A 156 4.70 4.53 -3.32
CA ALA A 156 5.56 5.41 -2.53
C ALA A 156 6.86 4.67 -2.19
N LEU A 157 7.98 5.37 -2.31
CA LEU A 157 9.32 4.81 -2.09
C LEU A 157 9.96 5.42 -0.85
N VAL A 158 10.56 4.57 -0.02
CA VAL A 158 11.30 4.93 1.19
C VAL A 158 12.63 4.19 1.18
N ASP A 159 13.67 4.87 0.80
CA ASP A 159 14.98 4.28 0.59
C ASP A 159 15.96 4.53 1.74
N PRO A 160 16.80 3.54 2.12
CA PRO A 160 17.82 3.70 3.17
C PRO A 160 18.96 4.62 2.77
N PHE A 161 19.13 4.86 1.46
CA PHE A 161 20.26 5.60 0.92
C PHE A 161 19.83 6.70 -0.04
N PRO A 162 20.67 7.73 -0.26
CA PRO A 162 20.43 8.73 -1.29
C PRO A 162 20.33 8.11 -2.68
N ARG A 163 19.50 8.71 -3.52
CA ARG A 163 19.21 8.23 -4.89
C ARG A 163 20.46 7.85 -5.71
N PRO A 164 21.56 8.64 -5.74
CA PRO A 164 22.74 8.24 -6.51
C PRO A 164 23.35 6.90 -6.07
N ARG A 165 23.22 6.57 -4.76
CA ARG A 165 23.69 5.28 -4.26
C ARG A 165 22.78 4.14 -4.69
N ILE A 166 21.46 4.34 -4.68
CA ILE A 166 20.51 3.34 -5.18
C ILE A 166 20.71 3.09 -6.67
N GLU A 167 20.91 4.15 -7.46
CA GLU A 167 21.22 4.05 -8.90
C GLU A 167 22.52 3.27 -9.14
N LYS A 168 23.54 3.50 -8.30
CA LYS A 168 24.78 2.71 -8.36
C LYS A 168 24.53 1.24 -8.06
N VAL A 169 23.73 0.90 -7.06
CA VAL A 169 23.38 -0.50 -6.73
C VAL A 169 22.69 -1.17 -7.93
N ALA A 170 21.78 -0.47 -8.60
CA ALA A 170 21.11 -0.98 -9.80
C ALA A 170 22.10 -1.17 -10.96
N ALA A 171 23.01 -0.22 -11.18
CA ALA A 171 24.06 -0.33 -12.21
C ALA A 171 25.03 -1.49 -11.95
N ASP A 172 25.43 -1.69 -10.70
CA ASP A 172 26.33 -2.78 -10.30
C ASP A 172 25.66 -4.18 -10.48
N ARG A 173 24.32 -4.26 -10.44
CA ARG A 173 23.57 -5.49 -10.78
C ARG A 173 23.51 -5.74 -12.29
N GLY A 174 23.61 -4.70 -13.10
CA GLY A 174 23.57 -4.79 -14.56
C GLY A 174 22.17 -5.09 -15.12
N GLY A 175 22.12 -5.65 -16.31
CA GLY A 175 20.85 -5.96 -16.99
C GLY A 175 19.98 -4.72 -17.20
N ASP A 176 18.66 -4.87 -17.01
CA ASP A 176 17.66 -3.82 -17.17
C ASP A 176 17.33 -3.07 -15.86
N TRP A 177 17.98 -3.40 -14.75
CA TRP A 177 17.70 -2.80 -13.45
C TRP A 177 17.80 -1.27 -13.41
N PRO A 178 18.80 -0.62 -14.05
CA PRO A 178 18.87 0.85 -14.07
C PRO A 178 17.67 1.49 -14.77
N GLU A 179 17.21 0.94 -15.88
CA GLU A 179 16.05 1.42 -16.62
C GLU A 179 14.76 1.23 -15.81
N ARG A 180 14.56 0.03 -15.24
CA ARG A 180 13.42 -0.29 -14.39
C ARG A 180 13.35 0.62 -13.17
N LEU A 181 14.49 0.86 -12.51
CA LEU A 181 14.59 1.80 -11.40
C LEU A 181 14.18 3.22 -11.81
N ALA A 182 14.66 3.70 -12.96
CA ALA A 182 14.27 5.02 -13.48
C ALA A 182 12.77 5.12 -13.74
N ASN A 183 12.17 4.05 -14.28
CA ASN A 183 10.74 3.97 -14.55
C ASN A 183 9.91 4.03 -13.26
N ILE A 184 10.27 3.29 -12.20
CA ILE A 184 9.53 3.36 -10.94
C ILE A 184 9.66 4.71 -10.24
N PHE A 185 10.80 5.39 -10.33
CA PHE A 185 10.93 6.78 -9.86
C PHE A 185 10.03 7.75 -10.65
N GLY A 186 9.81 7.48 -11.93
CA GLY A 186 8.93 8.28 -12.78
C GLY A 186 7.44 8.16 -12.44
N VAL A 187 7.01 7.00 -11.91
CA VAL A 187 5.60 6.72 -11.56
C VAL A 187 5.30 6.84 -10.07
N ALA A 188 6.32 6.87 -9.22
CA ALA A 188 6.14 7.00 -7.77
C ALA A 188 5.51 8.35 -7.42
N VAL A 189 4.45 8.33 -6.61
CA VAL A 189 3.78 9.54 -6.12
C VAL A 189 4.57 10.23 -5.01
N ARG A 190 5.52 9.53 -4.41
CA ARG A 190 6.43 10.00 -3.38
C ARG A 190 7.69 9.14 -3.40
N SER A 191 8.84 9.78 -3.27
CA SER A 191 10.12 9.10 -3.08
C SER A 191 10.94 9.86 -2.04
N GLU A 192 11.36 9.18 -0.99
CA GLU A 192 12.13 9.74 0.11
C GLU A 192 13.36 8.87 0.39
N SER A 193 14.49 9.52 0.60
CA SER A 193 15.68 8.88 1.12
C SER A 193 15.82 9.22 2.60
N ILE A 194 15.96 8.19 3.42
CA ILE A 194 16.13 8.33 4.86
C ILE A 194 17.61 8.46 5.15
N THR A 195 18.05 9.69 5.44
CA THR A 195 19.43 9.95 5.80
C THR A 195 19.64 9.66 7.27
N CYS A 196 20.60 8.78 7.59
CA CYS A 196 21.19 8.65 8.92
C CYS A 196 22.43 9.56 9.06
N ALA A 197 23.10 9.53 10.22
CA ALA A 197 24.40 10.15 10.38
C ALA A 197 25.38 9.58 9.33
N GLU A 198 26.29 10.42 8.81
CA GLU A 198 27.23 10.07 7.75
C GLU A 198 28.12 8.86 8.09
N ASP A 199 28.37 8.63 9.39
CA ASP A 199 29.16 7.54 9.95
C ASP A 199 28.35 6.29 10.30
N ALA A 200 27.02 6.31 10.11
CA ALA A 200 26.19 5.14 10.37
C ALA A 200 26.51 4.01 9.39
N ASP A 201 26.65 2.80 9.92
CA ASP A 201 26.86 1.62 9.08
C ASP A 201 25.62 1.31 8.21
N GLU A 202 25.82 0.60 7.11
CA GLU A 202 24.77 0.28 6.14
C GLU A 202 23.63 -0.52 6.76
N THR A 203 23.95 -1.42 7.68
CA THR A 203 22.96 -2.26 8.37
C THR A 203 22.06 -1.40 9.24
N ALA A 204 22.63 -0.44 9.98
CA ALA A 204 21.87 0.50 10.79
C ALA A 204 20.98 1.40 9.93
N GLN A 205 21.47 1.85 8.77
CA GLN A 205 20.69 2.64 7.82
C GLN A 205 19.50 1.86 7.27
N CYS A 206 19.71 0.60 6.85
CA CYS A 206 18.64 -0.27 6.38
C CYS A 206 17.61 -0.58 7.48
N GLU A 207 18.08 -0.85 8.71
CA GLU A 207 17.20 -1.08 9.86
C GLU A 207 16.34 0.16 10.17
N TYR A 208 16.96 1.34 10.20
CA TYR A 208 16.24 2.59 10.43
C TYR A 208 15.21 2.88 9.33
N ALA A 209 15.59 2.74 8.07
CA ALA A 209 14.65 2.91 6.95
C ALA A 209 13.47 1.93 7.02
N THR A 210 13.71 0.69 7.45
CA THR A 210 12.66 -0.30 7.67
C THR A 210 11.64 0.16 8.71
N HIS A 211 12.10 0.72 9.84
CA HIS A 211 11.22 1.29 10.86
C HIS A 211 10.43 2.49 10.33
N VAL A 212 11.08 3.39 9.61
CA VAL A 212 10.43 4.58 9.02
C VAL A 212 9.37 4.15 7.98
N MET A 213 9.70 3.20 7.11
CA MET A 213 8.80 2.66 6.10
C MET A 213 7.55 2.05 6.73
N LEU A 214 7.70 1.19 7.74
CA LEU A 214 6.57 0.59 8.44
C LEU A 214 5.74 1.65 9.18
N GLY A 215 6.38 2.59 9.88
CA GLY A 215 5.70 3.70 10.55
C GLY A 215 4.92 4.59 9.58
N ALA A 216 5.51 4.93 8.44
CA ALA A 216 4.84 5.68 7.38
C ALA A 216 3.61 4.93 6.83
N ALA A 217 3.73 3.63 6.62
CA ALA A 217 2.63 2.78 6.17
C ALA A 217 1.48 2.73 7.20
N MET A 218 1.79 2.57 8.48
CA MET A 218 0.79 2.58 9.56
C MET A 218 0.06 3.92 9.66
N LEU A 219 0.79 5.03 9.62
CA LEU A 219 0.20 6.38 9.64
C LEU A 219 -0.66 6.64 8.41
N ARG A 220 -0.16 6.23 7.23
CA ARG A 220 -0.91 6.39 5.98
C ARG A 220 -2.19 5.56 5.98
N ALA A 221 -2.12 4.29 6.38
CA ALA A 221 -3.28 3.41 6.48
C ALA A 221 -4.34 3.99 7.44
N LYS A 222 -3.93 4.50 8.60
CA LYS A 222 -4.82 5.19 9.54
C LYS A 222 -5.49 6.41 8.90
N ARG A 223 -4.71 7.24 8.19
CA ARG A 223 -5.21 8.47 7.56
C ARG A 223 -6.26 8.23 6.49
N ILE A 224 -6.13 7.16 5.71
CA ILE A 224 -7.08 6.83 4.63
C ILE A 224 -8.07 5.73 5.02
N ASN A 225 -8.12 5.37 6.30
CA ASN A 225 -8.96 4.27 6.82
C ASN A 225 -8.75 2.94 6.06
N ALA A 226 -7.50 2.64 5.70
CA ALA A 226 -7.14 1.41 4.99
C ALA A 226 -6.80 0.27 5.94
N ARG A 227 -6.95 -0.96 5.45
CA ARG A 227 -6.30 -2.13 6.04
C ARG A 227 -4.84 -2.14 5.62
N LEU A 228 -3.92 -2.28 6.57
CA LEU A 228 -2.50 -2.43 6.28
C LEU A 228 -2.16 -3.93 6.18
N GLN A 229 -1.47 -4.31 5.11
CA GLN A 229 -0.99 -5.65 4.84
C GLN A 229 0.50 -5.59 4.53
N ALA A 230 1.31 -6.44 5.18
CA ALA A 230 2.69 -6.65 4.77
C ALA A 230 2.74 -7.80 3.75
N LEU A 231 3.38 -7.54 2.60
CA LEU A 231 3.70 -8.55 1.59
C LEU A 231 5.21 -8.64 1.48
N VAL A 232 5.77 -9.83 1.55
CA VAL A 232 7.21 -10.02 1.70
C VAL A 232 7.71 -11.10 0.74
N LEU A 233 8.70 -10.74 -0.10
CA LEU A 233 9.42 -11.71 -0.92
C LEU A 233 10.64 -12.23 -0.14
N TRP A 234 10.53 -13.43 0.44
CA TRP A 234 11.50 -13.95 1.40
C TRP A 234 11.62 -15.48 1.33
N ASP A 235 12.85 -15.99 1.33
CA ASP A 235 13.16 -17.42 1.31
C ASP A 235 13.01 -18.13 2.66
N GLU A 236 12.78 -17.35 3.75
CA GLU A 236 12.68 -17.81 5.13
C GLU A 236 13.99 -18.42 5.69
N GLY A 237 15.10 -18.26 4.97
CA GLY A 237 16.38 -18.91 5.32
C GLY A 237 17.03 -18.41 6.62
N ASP A 238 16.63 -17.24 7.14
CA ASP A 238 17.12 -16.66 8.40
C ASP A 238 15.98 -16.47 9.44
N ALA A 239 14.92 -17.27 9.35
CA ALA A 239 13.73 -17.15 10.21
C ALA A 239 14.05 -17.26 11.72
N ASP A 240 14.98 -18.14 12.09
CA ASP A 240 15.37 -18.37 13.49
C ASP A 240 16.31 -17.26 14.04
N SER A 241 17.02 -16.54 13.18
CA SER A 241 17.94 -15.46 13.55
C SER A 241 18.00 -14.39 12.47
N PRO A 242 16.97 -13.54 12.34
CA PRO A 242 16.88 -12.54 11.29
C PRO A 242 18.03 -11.55 11.34
N LYS A 243 18.65 -11.30 10.19
CA LYS A 243 19.69 -10.27 10.07
C LYS A 243 19.12 -8.88 10.25
N ARG A 244 19.83 -8.04 11.02
CA ARG A 244 19.51 -6.61 11.15
C ARG A 244 19.48 -5.93 9.74
N GLY A 245 18.45 -5.10 9.52
CA GLY A 245 18.24 -4.42 8.24
C GLY A 245 17.82 -5.33 7.08
N GLY A 246 17.58 -6.62 7.33
CA GLY A 246 17.17 -7.60 6.33
C GLY A 246 15.67 -7.88 6.30
N THR A 247 15.24 -8.65 5.29
CA THR A 247 13.84 -9.01 5.05
C THR A 247 13.22 -9.77 6.22
N GLY A 248 13.99 -10.68 6.86
CA GLY A 248 13.51 -11.41 8.05
C GLY A 248 13.21 -10.48 9.23
N GLN A 249 14.06 -9.46 9.47
CA GLN A 249 13.79 -8.47 10.52
C GLN A 249 12.51 -7.67 10.22
N PHE A 250 12.28 -7.29 8.97
CA PHE A 250 11.04 -6.62 8.57
C PHE A 250 9.80 -7.45 8.93
N VAL A 251 9.84 -8.76 8.69
CA VAL A 251 8.76 -9.69 9.07
C VAL A 251 8.51 -9.66 10.59
N VAL A 252 9.58 -9.70 11.39
CA VAL A 252 9.48 -9.64 12.85
C VAL A 252 8.85 -8.32 13.30
N LEU A 253 9.28 -7.19 12.74
CA LEU A 253 8.74 -5.87 13.06
C LEU A 253 7.25 -5.74 12.70
N CYS A 254 6.85 -6.23 11.53
CA CYS A 254 5.44 -6.24 11.12
C CYS A 254 4.59 -7.04 12.11
N ARG A 255 5.01 -8.25 12.48
CA ARG A 255 4.30 -9.09 13.44
C ARG A 255 4.21 -8.45 14.82
N GLN A 256 5.29 -7.86 15.33
CA GLN A 256 5.30 -7.13 16.59
C GLN A 256 4.39 -5.91 16.59
N SER A 257 4.21 -5.28 15.42
CA SER A 257 3.33 -4.13 15.23
C SER A 257 1.88 -4.53 14.94
N GLY A 258 1.53 -5.81 14.97
CA GLY A 258 0.18 -6.31 14.69
C GLY A 258 -0.21 -6.20 13.20
N VAL A 259 0.76 -6.04 12.29
CA VAL A 259 0.50 -6.00 10.85
C VAL A 259 0.50 -7.43 10.30
N PRO A 260 -0.59 -7.88 9.64
CA PRO A 260 -0.64 -9.18 9.00
C PRO A 260 0.46 -9.30 7.94
N VAL A 261 1.13 -10.47 7.90
CA VAL A 261 2.24 -10.72 6.97
C VAL A 261 1.89 -11.88 6.06
N GLU A 262 2.01 -11.65 4.75
CA GLU A 262 1.98 -12.70 3.74
C GLU A 262 3.35 -12.82 3.08
N ILE A 263 3.85 -14.05 2.96
CA ILE A 263 5.18 -14.34 2.45
C ILE A 263 5.06 -15.02 1.08
N ILE A 264 5.78 -14.50 0.11
CA ILE A 264 6.06 -15.16 -1.17
C ILE A 264 7.47 -15.73 -1.05
N ASN A 265 7.57 -17.05 -1.00
CA ASN A 265 8.89 -17.70 -1.01
C ASN A 265 9.31 -17.98 -2.46
N PRO A 266 10.32 -17.26 -3.00
CA PRO A 266 10.70 -17.38 -4.40
C PRO A 266 11.18 -18.78 -4.79
N LEU A 267 11.72 -19.55 -3.86
CA LEU A 267 12.23 -20.91 -4.09
C LEU A 267 11.11 -21.96 -4.14
N LYS A 268 9.90 -21.60 -3.70
CA LYS A 268 8.72 -22.50 -3.74
C LYS A 268 7.79 -22.21 -4.93
N LEU A 269 8.10 -21.21 -5.76
CA LEU A 269 7.34 -20.90 -6.95
C LEU A 269 7.69 -21.88 -8.08
N SER A 270 6.68 -22.48 -8.67
CA SER A 270 6.83 -23.33 -9.85
C SER A 270 6.91 -22.46 -11.11
N ALA A 271 7.83 -22.80 -12.02
CA ALA A 271 7.97 -22.15 -13.31
C ALA A 271 6.79 -22.50 -14.24
#